data_db96395ff75818ac871124a73c44a1d8
#
_entry.id   db96395ff75818ac871124a73c44a1d8
#
_cell.length_a   1.000
_cell.length_b   1.000
_cell.length_c   1.000
_cell.angle_alpha   90.00
_cell.angle_beta   90.00
_cell.angle_gamma   90.00
#
_symmetry.space_group_name_H-M   'P 1'
#
loop_
_entity.id
_entity.type
_entity.pdbx_description
1 polymer ?
#
loop_
_entity_poly.entity_id
_entity_poly.type
_entity_poly.pdbx_seq_one_letter_code
_entity_poly.pdbx_strand_id
1 'polypeptide(L)'
;MMVGYRALLWPGLLALCATLGLALVATMALLSAAESFDLAGAIDSYTLRVLRFTILQATLSTVLSLAFALPLARALARRQVFPGRRLLIRMMGLPLVLPVIVAVFGIAAVWGQNGAISNGFEALGLPGLSPLYGLTGILIAHVFFN
;
A
#
# COMPACT_ATOMS: atom_id res chain seq x y z
N MET A 1 31.88 23.63 14.46
CA MET A 1 30.68 23.54 13.63
C MET A 1 29.89 22.24 13.93
N MET A 2 29.64 21.92 15.23
CA MET A 2 29.03 20.66 15.70
C MET A 2 27.68 20.85 16.43
N VAL A 3 27.06 22.03 16.35
CA VAL A 3 25.84 22.33 17.12
C VAL A 3 24.54 22.00 16.37
N GLY A 4 24.58 21.71 15.07
CA GLY A 4 23.37 21.55 14.25
C GLY A 4 22.66 20.21 14.33
N TYR A 5 23.35 19.11 14.57
CA TYR A 5 22.73 17.76 14.51
C TYR A 5 21.85 17.42 15.70
N ARG A 6 22.18 17.88 16.89
CA ARG A 6 21.37 17.63 18.09
C ARG A 6 20.02 18.36 18.05
N ALA A 7 19.98 19.59 17.56
CA ALA A 7 18.75 20.36 17.45
C ALA A 7 17.76 19.74 16.43
N LEU A 8 18.26 19.03 15.43
CA LEU A 8 17.41 18.38 14.40
C LEU A 8 16.85 17.02 14.85
N LEU A 9 17.50 16.38 15.82
CA LEU A 9 17.08 15.05 16.32
C LEU A 9 15.88 15.13 17.28
N TRP A 10 15.75 16.22 18.03
CA TRP A 10 14.69 16.38 19.02
C TRP A 10 13.26 16.35 18.45
N PRO A 11 12.97 17.03 17.33
CA PRO A 11 11.63 16.96 16.74
C PRO A 11 11.31 15.55 16.23
N GLY A 12 12.30 14.85 15.67
CA GLY A 12 12.13 13.46 15.21
C GLY A 12 11.89 12.47 16.37
N LEU A 13 12.62 12.63 17.48
CA LEU A 13 12.42 11.83 18.67
C LEU A 13 11.05 12.11 19.32
N LEU A 14 10.63 13.37 19.38
CA LEU A 14 9.30 13.73 19.88
C LEU A 14 8.19 13.14 19.02
N ALA A 15 8.31 13.22 17.69
CA ALA A 15 7.35 12.61 16.78
C ALA A 15 7.28 11.09 16.95
N LEU A 16 8.45 10.44 17.07
CA LEU A 16 8.53 9.00 17.30
C LEU A 16 7.88 8.62 18.65
N CYS A 17 8.20 9.33 19.73
CA CYS A 17 7.61 9.10 21.04
C CYS A 17 6.11 9.34 21.05
N ALA A 18 5.63 10.38 20.34
CA ALA A 18 4.21 10.66 20.23
C ALA A 18 3.45 9.55 19.47
N THR A 19 3.99 9.08 18.36
CA THR A 19 3.36 7.99 17.58
C THR A 19 3.35 6.68 18.33
N LEU A 20 4.47 6.31 18.97
CA LEU A 20 4.55 5.10 19.80
C LEU A 20 3.66 5.21 21.05
N GLY A 21 3.61 6.38 21.67
CA GLY A 21 2.74 6.64 22.80
C GLY A 21 1.27 6.50 22.45
N LEU A 22 0.86 7.08 21.33
CA LEU A 22 -0.51 6.95 20.83
C LEU A 22 -0.88 5.49 20.53
N ALA A 23 0.01 4.75 19.88
CA ALA A 23 -0.21 3.34 19.58
C ALA A 23 -0.34 2.52 20.88
N LEU A 24 0.51 2.80 21.87
CA LEU A 24 0.48 2.11 23.16
C LEU A 24 -0.80 2.42 23.95
N VAL A 25 -1.23 3.68 23.99
CA VAL A 25 -2.49 4.10 24.62
C VAL A 25 -3.69 3.43 23.94
N ALA A 26 -3.73 3.41 22.60
CA ALA A 26 -4.80 2.75 21.86
C ALA A 26 -4.83 1.24 22.17
N THR A 27 -3.68 0.57 22.22
CA THR A 27 -3.58 -0.85 22.54
C THR A 27 -4.03 -1.11 23.99
N MET A 28 -3.61 -0.30 24.95
CA MET A 28 -4.02 -0.42 26.34
C MET A 28 -5.52 -0.17 26.53
N ALA A 29 -6.09 0.81 25.80
CA ALA A 29 -7.53 1.07 25.83
C ALA A 29 -8.33 -0.13 25.28
N LEU A 30 -7.87 -0.77 24.20
CA LEU A 30 -8.48 -1.99 23.67
C LEU A 30 -8.39 -3.15 24.65
N LEU A 31 -7.24 -3.35 25.29
CA LEU A 31 -7.04 -4.40 26.30
C LEU A 31 -7.92 -4.17 27.53
N SER A 32 -8.08 -2.92 27.98
CA SER A 32 -8.92 -2.59 29.13
C SER A 32 -10.42 -2.70 28.83
N ALA A 33 -10.81 -2.53 27.57
CA ALA A 33 -12.20 -2.69 27.13
C ALA A 33 -12.59 -4.17 26.91
N ALA A 34 -11.63 -5.06 26.83
CA ALA A 34 -11.90 -6.51 26.73
C ALA A 34 -12.34 -7.05 28.10
N GLU A 35 -13.61 -7.44 28.23
CA GLU A 35 -14.20 -7.99 29.49
C GLU A 35 -13.57 -9.33 29.88
N SER A 36 -13.02 -10.09 28.93
CA SER A 36 -12.28 -11.31 29.14
C SER A 36 -11.21 -11.48 28.05
N PHE A 37 -9.95 -11.59 28.44
CA PHE A 37 -8.84 -11.85 27.52
C PHE A 37 -8.58 -13.36 27.44
N ASP A 38 -9.39 -14.06 26.65
CA ASP A 38 -9.18 -15.48 26.35
C ASP A 38 -8.33 -15.63 25.09
N LEU A 39 -7.02 -15.80 25.27
CA LEU A 39 -6.08 -16.07 24.17
C LEU A 39 -6.37 -17.38 23.45
N ALA A 40 -6.88 -18.38 24.17
CA ALA A 40 -7.19 -19.69 23.57
C ALA A 40 -8.43 -19.60 22.67
N GLY A 41 -9.46 -18.87 23.08
CA GLY A 41 -10.63 -18.59 22.27
C GLY A 41 -10.39 -17.61 21.13
N ALA A 42 -9.41 -16.71 21.27
CA ALA A 42 -9.03 -15.76 20.22
C ALA A 42 -8.33 -16.43 19.01
N ILE A 43 -7.70 -17.60 19.20
CA ILE A 43 -7.06 -18.37 18.12
C ILE A 43 -8.06 -19.41 17.57
N ASP A 44 -9.15 -18.93 17.03
CA ASP A 44 -10.12 -19.74 16.29
C ASP A 44 -9.69 -19.96 14.84
N SER A 45 -10.28 -20.97 14.20
CA SER A 45 -10.05 -21.31 12.78
C SER A 45 -10.32 -20.12 11.84
N TYR A 46 -11.25 -19.24 12.19
CA TYR A 46 -11.53 -18.00 11.48
C TYR A 46 -10.34 -17.02 11.57
N THR A 47 -9.85 -16.78 12.78
CA THR A 47 -8.70 -15.87 13.04
C THR A 47 -7.43 -16.34 12.33
N LEU A 48 -7.16 -17.66 12.33
CA LEU A 48 -6.05 -18.23 11.58
C LEU A 48 -6.18 -18.05 10.06
N ARG A 49 -7.38 -18.16 9.52
CA ARG A 49 -7.66 -17.91 8.10
C ARG A 49 -7.42 -16.46 7.73
N VAL A 50 -7.92 -15.53 8.54
CA VAL A 50 -7.71 -14.09 8.35
C VAL A 50 -6.22 -13.75 8.44
N LEU A 51 -5.52 -14.29 9.43
CA LEU A 51 -4.08 -14.06 9.62
C LEU A 51 -3.27 -14.56 8.40
N ARG A 52 -3.56 -15.77 7.93
CA ARG A 52 -2.92 -16.32 6.72
C ARG A 52 -3.18 -15.46 5.51
N PHE A 53 -4.42 -15.01 5.31
CA PHE A 53 -4.77 -14.13 4.21
C PHE A 53 -4.02 -12.79 4.29
N THR A 54 -3.96 -12.18 5.49
CA THR A 54 -3.27 -10.92 5.72
C THR A 54 -1.76 -11.03 5.44
N ILE A 55 -1.11 -12.09 5.95
CA ILE A 55 0.32 -12.32 5.70
C ILE A 55 0.58 -12.56 4.21
N LEU A 56 -0.23 -13.38 3.56
CA LEU A 56 -0.10 -13.66 2.13
C LEU A 56 -0.27 -12.39 1.30
N GLN A 57 -1.29 -11.60 1.57
CA GLN A 57 -1.56 -10.34 0.89
C GLN A 57 -0.41 -9.34 1.11
N ALA A 58 0.05 -9.17 2.35
CA ALA A 58 1.15 -8.26 2.67
C ALA A 58 2.46 -8.68 1.97
N THR A 59 2.78 -9.97 1.99
CA THR A 59 3.96 -10.50 1.32
C THR A 59 3.89 -10.31 -0.20
N LEU A 60 2.77 -10.67 -0.83
CA LEU A 60 2.59 -10.51 -2.27
C LEU A 60 2.65 -9.04 -2.70
N SER A 61 1.99 -8.13 -1.98
CA SER A 61 2.03 -6.70 -2.30
C SER A 61 3.45 -6.14 -2.20
N THR A 62 4.19 -6.52 -1.15
CA THR A 62 5.59 -6.10 -0.98
C THR A 62 6.48 -6.63 -2.10
N VAL A 63 6.39 -7.92 -2.43
CA VAL A 63 7.19 -8.53 -3.49
C VAL A 63 6.89 -7.89 -4.84
N LEU A 64 5.61 -7.68 -5.17
CA LEU A 64 5.21 -7.04 -6.43
C LEU A 64 5.68 -5.59 -6.49
N SER A 65 5.49 -4.80 -5.42
CA SER A 65 5.97 -3.41 -5.35
C SER A 65 7.48 -3.33 -5.55
N LEU A 66 8.26 -4.20 -4.89
CA LEU A 66 9.71 -4.26 -5.08
C LEU A 66 10.11 -4.70 -6.49
N ALA A 67 9.39 -5.67 -7.07
CA ALA A 67 9.66 -6.17 -8.41
C ALA A 67 9.50 -5.08 -9.48
N PHE A 68 8.56 -4.16 -9.31
CA PHE A 68 8.39 -3.01 -10.20
C PHE A 68 9.29 -1.83 -9.82
N ALA A 69 9.43 -1.52 -8.54
CA ALA A 69 10.18 -0.36 -8.08
C ALA A 69 11.70 -0.49 -8.31
N LEU A 70 12.30 -1.68 -8.07
CA LEU A 70 13.74 -1.86 -8.18
C LEU A 70 14.29 -1.67 -9.62
N PRO A 71 13.69 -2.27 -10.69
CA PRO A 71 14.15 -2.03 -12.05
C PRO A 71 14.00 -0.56 -12.45
N LEU A 72 12.88 0.06 -12.06
CA LEU A 72 12.60 1.45 -12.36
C LEU A 72 13.58 2.38 -11.65
N ALA A 73 13.83 2.17 -10.36
CA ALA A 73 14.81 2.93 -9.58
C ALA A 73 16.23 2.78 -10.16
N ARG A 74 16.63 1.57 -10.56
CA ARG A 74 17.92 1.32 -11.21
C ARG A 74 18.02 2.00 -12.57
N ALA A 75 16.96 1.98 -13.37
CA ALA A 75 16.93 2.65 -14.67
C ALA A 75 17.09 4.18 -14.51
N LEU A 76 16.36 4.77 -13.55
CA LEU A 76 16.43 6.19 -13.23
C LEU A 76 17.79 6.61 -12.66
N ALA A 77 18.44 5.76 -11.87
CA ALA A 77 19.75 6.01 -11.30
C ALA A 77 20.85 5.95 -12.37
N ARG A 78 20.77 4.99 -13.30
CA ARG A 78 21.76 4.81 -14.36
C ARG A 78 21.67 5.87 -15.47
N ARG A 79 20.45 6.35 -15.76
CA ARG A 79 20.20 7.35 -16.81
C ARG A 79 19.67 8.63 -16.19
N GLN A 80 20.58 9.53 -15.86
CA GLN A 80 20.23 10.81 -15.22
C GLN A 80 19.61 11.81 -16.19
N VAL A 81 19.86 11.67 -17.51
CA VAL A 81 19.35 12.58 -18.54
C VAL A 81 18.73 11.77 -19.67
N PHE A 82 17.41 11.88 -19.82
CA PHE A 82 16.67 11.35 -20.98
C PHE A 82 15.37 12.16 -21.17
N PRO A 83 14.83 12.20 -22.41
CA PRO A 83 13.58 12.91 -22.67
C PRO A 83 12.44 12.24 -21.90
N GLY A 84 11.61 13.05 -21.20
CA GLY A 84 10.49 12.54 -20.40
C GLY A 84 10.81 12.19 -18.94
N ARG A 85 12.07 12.24 -18.48
CA ARG A 85 12.43 11.92 -17.09
C ARG A 85 11.65 12.73 -16.06
N ARG A 86 11.45 14.02 -16.29
CA ARG A 86 10.69 14.88 -15.38
C ARG A 86 9.22 14.49 -15.30
N LEU A 87 8.64 14.11 -16.45
CA LEU A 87 7.25 13.63 -16.49
C LEU A 87 7.11 12.32 -15.72
N LEU A 88 8.02 11.37 -15.95
CA LEU A 88 8.02 10.09 -15.25
C LEU A 88 8.09 10.25 -13.73
N ILE A 89 9.02 11.08 -13.23
CA ILE A 89 9.14 11.36 -11.78
C ILE A 89 7.87 12.02 -11.22
N ARG A 90 7.26 12.94 -11.97
CA ARG A 90 6.00 13.57 -11.56
C ARG A 90 4.84 12.57 -11.51
N MET A 91 4.77 11.66 -12.47
CA MET A 91 3.75 10.61 -12.50
C MET A 91 3.91 9.62 -11.35
N MET A 92 5.14 9.30 -10.93
CA MET A 92 5.39 8.47 -9.75
C MET A 92 4.96 9.14 -8.43
N GLY A 93 4.92 10.47 -8.40
CA GLY A 93 4.40 11.23 -7.25
C GLY A 93 2.88 11.37 -7.22
N LEU A 94 2.17 11.03 -8.31
CA LEU A 94 0.72 11.16 -8.40
C LEU A 94 -0.04 10.41 -7.29
N PRO A 95 0.29 9.14 -6.96
CA PRO A 95 -0.42 8.41 -5.91
C PRO A 95 -0.37 9.10 -4.54
N LEU A 96 0.70 9.85 -4.25
CA LEU A 96 0.85 10.59 -2.98
C LEU A 96 -0.03 11.84 -2.90
N VAL A 97 -0.39 12.42 -4.04
CA VAL A 97 -1.16 13.68 -4.12
C VAL A 97 -2.64 13.42 -4.36
N LEU A 98 -2.97 12.30 -5.01
CA LEU A 98 -4.36 11.97 -5.32
C LEU A 98 -5.13 11.60 -4.05
N PRO A 99 -6.33 12.15 -3.83
CA PRO A 99 -7.25 11.65 -2.83
C PRO A 99 -7.53 10.17 -3.07
N VAL A 100 -7.47 9.36 -1.99
CA VAL A 100 -7.64 7.88 -2.09
C VAL A 100 -8.91 7.51 -2.86
N ILE A 101 -10.01 8.23 -2.63
CA ILE A 101 -11.29 7.97 -3.29
C ILE A 101 -11.20 8.14 -4.83
N VAL A 102 -10.47 9.17 -5.29
CA VAL A 102 -10.27 9.40 -6.73
C VAL A 102 -9.42 8.29 -7.35
N ALA A 103 -8.39 7.85 -6.64
CA ALA A 103 -7.54 6.74 -7.09
C ALA A 103 -8.35 5.42 -7.15
N VAL A 104 -9.21 5.14 -6.16
CA VAL A 104 -10.09 3.96 -6.16
C VAL A 104 -11.03 3.97 -7.36
N PHE A 105 -11.68 5.11 -7.66
CA PHE A 105 -12.51 5.24 -8.84
C PHE A 105 -11.70 5.10 -10.14
N GLY A 106 -10.49 5.65 -10.20
CA GLY A 106 -9.59 5.47 -11.34
C GLY A 106 -9.22 4.01 -11.58
N ILE A 107 -8.86 3.30 -10.54
CA ILE A 107 -8.57 1.86 -10.59
C ILE A 107 -9.83 1.08 -11.04
N ALA A 108 -11.00 1.40 -10.49
CA ALA A 108 -12.25 0.77 -10.88
C ALA A 108 -12.64 1.05 -12.34
N ALA A 109 -12.38 2.24 -12.86
CA ALA A 109 -12.64 2.58 -14.25
C ALA A 109 -11.73 1.83 -15.23
N VAL A 110 -10.53 1.44 -14.81
CA VAL A 110 -9.57 0.71 -15.65
C VAL A 110 -9.76 -0.81 -15.50
N TRP A 111 -9.83 -1.31 -14.25
CA TRP A 111 -9.76 -2.72 -13.90
C TRP A 111 -11.10 -3.32 -13.46
N GLY A 112 -12.17 -2.52 -13.41
CA GLY A 112 -13.50 -2.99 -13.03
C GLY A 112 -14.18 -3.85 -14.09
N GLN A 113 -15.36 -4.39 -13.78
CA GLN A 113 -16.13 -5.24 -14.71
C GLN A 113 -16.44 -4.53 -16.02
N ASN A 114 -16.81 -3.26 -15.98
CA ASN A 114 -17.08 -2.43 -17.15
C ASN A 114 -15.89 -1.47 -17.42
N GLY A 115 -14.69 -1.82 -16.94
CA GLY A 115 -13.50 -1.01 -17.08
C GLY A 115 -12.89 -1.11 -18.48
N ALA A 116 -11.96 -0.20 -18.77
CA ALA A 116 -11.32 -0.12 -20.09
C ALA A 116 -10.63 -1.44 -20.49
N ILE A 117 -10.06 -2.18 -19.53
CA ILE A 117 -9.40 -3.47 -19.78
C ILE A 117 -10.42 -4.54 -20.13
N SER A 118 -11.52 -4.67 -19.35
CA SER A 118 -12.57 -5.66 -19.62
C SER A 118 -13.20 -5.43 -20.99
N ASN A 119 -13.58 -4.20 -21.30
CA ASN A 119 -14.14 -3.82 -22.59
C ASN A 119 -13.16 -4.09 -23.74
N GLY A 120 -11.86 -3.86 -23.53
CA GLY A 120 -10.83 -4.18 -24.52
C GLY A 120 -10.74 -5.68 -24.82
N PHE A 121 -10.83 -6.54 -23.81
CA PHE A 121 -10.85 -8.00 -23.99
C PHE A 121 -12.12 -8.47 -24.69
N GLU A 122 -13.29 -7.94 -24.32
CA GLU A 122 -14.56 -8.25 -24.98
C GLU A 122 -14.56 -7.83 -26.45
N ALA A 123 -13.99 -6.68 -26.77
CA ALA A 123 -13.84 -6.23 -28.16
C ALA A 123 -12.93 -7.16 -29.01
N LEU A 124 -12.03 -7.90 -28.36
CA LEU A 124 -11.20 -8.94 -29.00
C LEU A 124 -11.86 -10.31 -29.03
N GLY A 125 -13.12 -10.44 -28.58
CA GLY A 125 -13.84 -11.72 -28.49
C GLY A 125 -13.37 -12.62 -27.35
N LEU A 126 -12.64 -12.07 -26.37
CA LEU A 126 -12.18 -12.77 -25.17
C LEU A 126 -13.12 -12.49 -23.99
N PRO A 127 -13.23 -13.41 -23.02
CA PRO A 127 -14.04 -13.14 -21.83
C PRO A 127 -13.52 -11.92 -21.08
N GLY A 128 -14.40 -11.04 -20.66
CA GLY A 128 -14.07 -9.84 -19.92
C GLY A 128 -13.31 -10.16 -18.64
N LEU A 129 -12.17 -9.53 -18.43
CA LEU A 129 -11.34 -9.68 -17.24
C LEU A 129 -11.73 -8.62 -16.20
N SER A 130 -12.23 -9.05 -15.05
CA SER A 130 -12.49 -8.15 -13.92
C SER A 130 -11.61 -8.48 -12.71
N PRO A 131 -10.30 -8.20 -12.77
CA PRO A 131 -9.35 -8.54 -11.71
C PRO A 131 -9.52 -7.68 -10.45
N LEU A 132 -10.45 -6.74 -10.42
CA LEU A 132 -10.64 -5.80 -9.31
C LEU A 132 -11.17 -6.47 -8.03
N TYR A 133 -11.80 -7.65 -8.14
CA TYR A 133 -12.41 -8.32 -6.99
C TYR A 133 -11.45 -9.29 -6.30
N GLY A 134 -11.54 -9.34 -4.95
CA GLY A 134 -10.73 -10.22 -4.13
C GLY A 134 -9.28 -9.79 -3.97
N LEU A 135 -8.38 -10.75 -3.84
CA LEU A 135 -6.96 -10.53 -3.59
C LEU A 135 -6.29 -9.69 -4.69
N THR A 136 -6.66 -9.92 -5.94
CA THR A 136 -6.08 -9.23 -7.09
C THR A 136 -6.33 -7.72 -7.05
N GLY A 137 -7.57 -7.29 -6.74
CA GLY A 137 -7.89 -5.88 -6.61
C GLY A 137 -7.14 -5.20 -5.46
N ILE A 138 -7.00 -5.90 -4.34
CA ILE A 138 -6.21 -5.43 -3.20
C ILE A 138 -4.74 -5.24 -3.62
N LEU A 139 -4.15 -6.20 -4.33
CA LEU A 139 -2.77 -6.13 -4.79
C LEU A 139 -2.56 -4.98 -5.78
N ILE A 140 -3.48 -4.78 -6.74
CA ILE A 140 -3.42 -3.66 -7.70
C ILE A 140 -3.42 -2.33 -6.95
N ALA A 141 -4.33 -2.16 -5.99
CA ALA A 141 -4.40 -0.94 -5.19
C ALA A 141 -3.12 -0.72 -4.39
N HIS A 142 -2.61 -1.74 -3.71
CA HIS A 142 -1.38 -1.65 -2.92
C HIS A 142 -0.15 -1.33 -3.78
N VAL A 143 0.01 -1.97 -4.93
CA VAL A 143 1.12 -1.69 -5.86
C VAL A 143 1.02 -0.28 -6.43
N PHE A 144 -0.20 0.22 -6.67
CA PHE A 144 -0.41 1.59 -7.15
C PHE A 144 -0.01 2.64 -6.08
N PHE A 145 -0.28 2.39 -4.80
CA PHE A 145 0.02 3.34 -3.72
C PHE A 145 1.44 3.20 -3.14
N ASN A 146 2.14 2.09 -3.34
CA ASN A 146 3.51 1.86 -2.90
C ASN A 146 4.56 2.29 -3.93
#